data_7a549107b64c0dadb30776e32c9d01ba
#
_entry.id   7a549107b64c0dadb30776e32c9d01ba
#
_cell.length_a   1.000
_cell.length_b   1.000
_cell.length_c   1.000
_cell.angle_alpha   90.00
_cell.angle_beta   90.00
_cell.angle_gamma   90.00
#
_symmetry.space_group_name_H-M   'P 1'
#
loop_
_entity.id
_entity.type
_entity.pdbx_description
1 polymer ?
#
loop_
_entity_poly.entity_id
_entity_poly.type
_entity_poly.pdbx_seq_one_letter_code
_entity_poly.pdbx_strand_id
1 'polypeptide(L)'
;MRKIILSFAACLALAAYGQKPVQDTRAMDTFIDQLMGKMTLDEKIGQLNLSGGGVPGILSGSEGADETIRRGWLGATGGSELETFRKLQEIAVKESRLGIPLLFGLDVIHGYHTIFPIPLALSCSWDTTLIEQSARIAAIEASSNGVTWTYSPMVDIARDARWGRIAEGSGEDPWWGGKIAAAMVRGYQGDDLTKENTILSCLKHFALYGASEAGRDYNTVDMSRIKMFNEYFPPYKAAVEAVPRLCLPLIWWRRFRLRVTVGC
;
A
#
# COMPACT_ATOMS: atom_id res chain seq x y z
N MET A 1 -1.15 -21.05 48.68
CA MET A 1 -0.01 -20.33 48.05
C MET A 1 0.44 -20.91 46.72
N ARG A 2 0.66 -22.22 46.56
CA ARG A 2 1.12 -22.82 45.27
C ARG A 2 0.18 -22.60 44.06
N LYS A 3 -1.13 -22.59 44.24
CA LYS A 3 -2.12 -22.37 43.18
C LYS A 3 -2.19 -20.92 42.67
N ILE A 4 -1.90 -19.93 43.54
CA ILE A 4 -1.90 -18.50 43.19
C ILE A 4 -0.62 -18.16 42.38
N ILE A 5 0.51 -18.79 42.69
CA ILE A 5 1.77 -18.58 41.95
C ILE A 5 1.68 -19.15 40.53
N LEU A 6 1.00 -20.29 40.31
CA LEU A 6 0.77 -20.86 39.01
C LEU A 6 -0.15 -19.98 38.12
N SER A 7 -1.17 -19.35 38.70
CA SER A 7 -2.06 -18.42 38.00
C SER A 7 -1.34 -17.13 37.57
N PHE A 8 -0.45 -16.59 38.40
CA PHE A 8 0.34 -15.41 38.08
C PHE A 8 1.41 -15.70 36.99
N ALA A 9 2.03 -16.88 37.02
CA ALA A 9 2.98 -17.30 35.99
C ALA A 9 2.29 -17.54 34.64
N ALA A 10 1.06 -18.08 34.64
CA ALA A 10 0.28 -18.26 33.41
C ALA A 10 -0.18 -16.91 32.81
N CYS A 11 -0.54 -15.94 33.62
CA CYS A 11 -0.88 -14.59 33.13
C CYS A 11 0.33 -13.83 32.58
N LEU A 12 1.52 -13.98 33.19
CA LEU A 12 2.77 -13.41 32.67
C LEU A 12 3.21 -14.08 31.36
N ALA A 13 3.01 -15.39 31.21
CA ALA A 13 3.30 -16.11 29.97
C ALA A 13 2.35 -15.72 28.83
N LEU A 14 1.06 -15.47 29.14
CA LEU A 14 0.08 -14.98 28.15
C LEU A 14 0.33 -13.52 27.74
N ALA A 15 0.83 -12.68 28.62
CA ALA A 15 1.23 -11.30 28.30
C ALA A 15 2.50 -11.25 27.42
N ALA A 16 3.40 -12.21 27.55
CA ALA A 16 4.61 -12.34 26.70
C ALA A 16 4.29 -12.86 25.28
N TYR A 17 3.18 -13.57 25.10
CA TYR A 17 2.77 -14.12 23.80
C TYR A 17 2.18 -13.09 22.84
N GLY A 18 1.88 -11.87 23.29
CA GLY A 18 1.21 -10.82 22.52
C GLY A 18 2.13 -9.76 21.91
N GLN A 19 3.40 -9.70 22.29
CA GLN A 19 4.33 -8.72 21.72
C GLN A 19 5.12 -9.38 20.59
N LYS A 20 4.76 -9.05 19.33
CA LYS A 20 5.66 -9.33 18.20
C LYS A 20 7.01 -8.67 18.50
N PRO A 21 8.14 -9.37 18.31
CA PRO A 21 9.44 -8.77 18.53
C PRO A 21 9.58 -7.53 17.65
N VAL A 22 9.96 -6.41 18.23
CA VAL A 22 10.34 -5.21 17.47
C VAL A 22 11.51 -5.61 16.59
N GLN A 23 11.30 -5.56 15.29
CA GLN A 23 12.32 -5.97 14.34
C GLN A 23 13.48 -4.97 14.40
N ASP A 24 14.71 -5.45 14.47
CA ASP A 24 15.89 -4.61 14.41
C ASP A 24 16.06 -4.06 12.98
N THR A 25 15.72 -2.80 12.79
CA THR A 25 15.81 -2.10 11.50
C THR A 25 17.15 -1.43 11.28
N ARG A 26 18.09 -1.46 12.25
CA ARG A 26 19.36 -0.69 12.21
C ARG A 26 20.17 -0.92 10.95
N ALA A 27 20.26 -2.16 10.48
CA ALA A 27 21.01 -2.47 9.26
C ALA A 27 20.36 -1.86 8.02
N MET A 28 19.03 -1.90 7.95
CA MET A 28 18.24 -1.29 6.87
C MET A 28 18.35 0.24 6.91
N ASP A 29 18.19 0.83 8.09
CA ASP A 29 18.29 2.28 8.28
C ASP A 29 19.68 2.78 7.89
N THR A 30 20.73 2.08 8.32
CA THR A 30 22.12 2.38 7.94
C THR A 30 22.33 2.30 6.43
N PHE A 31 21.78 1.29 5.78
CA PHE A 31 21.86 1.14 4.31
C PHE A 31 21.15 2.30 3.61
N ILE A 32 19.94 2.65 4.06
CA ILE A 32 19.16 3.77 3.50
C ILE A 32 19.92 5.09 3.67
N ASP A 33 20.45 5.38 4.85
CA ASP A 33 21.21 6.60 5.12
C ASP A 33 22.47 6.70 4.24
N GLN A 34 23.19 5.60 4.06
CA GLN A 34 24.35 5.55 3.17
C GLN A 34 23.96 5.78 1.70
N LEU A 35 22.87 5.19 1.25
CA LEU A 35 22.36 5.38 -0.11
C LEU A 35 21.90 6.83 -0.31
N MET A 36 21.11 7.35 0.60
CA MET A 36 20.64 8.75 0.59
C MET A 36 21.79 9.76 0.61
N GLY A 37 22.89 9.45 1.31
CA GLY A 37 24.09 10.25 1.32
C GLY A 37 24.81 10.31 -0.03
N LYS A 38 24.66 9.29 -0.88
CA LYS A 38 25.24 9.24 -2.23
C LYS A 38 24.37 9.91 -3.30
N MET A 39 23.08 10.08 -3.04
CA MET A 39 22.11 10.60 -3.99
C MET A 39 22.21 12.12 -4.14
N THR A 40 22.12 12.58 -5.39
CA THR A 40 21.86 14.01 -5.69
C THR A 40 20.41 14.37 -5.33
N LEU A 41 20.11 15.66 -5.30
CA LEU A 41 18.73 16.12 -5.06
C LEU A 41 17.78 15.62 -6.17
N ASP A 42 18.22 15.68 -7.42
CA ASP A 42 17.41 15.23 -8.57
C ASP A 42 17.11 13.72 -8.49
N GLU A 43 18.07 12.91 -8.08
CA GLU A 43 17.86 11.47 -7.87
C GLU A 43 16.89 11.20 -6.71
N LYS A 44 16.98 11.98 -5.62
CA LYS A 44 16.01 11.88 -4.50
C LYS A 44 14.59 12.22 -4.95
N ILE A 45 14.43 13.29 -5.74
CA ILE A 45 13.15 13.67 -6.32
C ILE A 45 12.68 12.59 -7.31
N GLY A 46 13.60 12.05 -8.11
CA GLY A 46 13.36 10.99 -9.07
C GLY A 46 12.75 9.74 -8.44
N GLN A 47 13.23 9.32 -7.26
CA GLN A 47 12.66 8.16 -6.56
C GLN A 47 11.19 8.36 -6.13
N LEU A 48 10.71 9.59 -6.07
CA LEU A 48 9.31 9.91 -5.80
C LEU A 48 8.44 9.96 -7.06
N ASN A 49 9.05 9.86 -8.25
CA ASN A 49 8.31 9.90 -9.51
C ASN A 49 7.75 8.52 -9.84
N LEU A 50 6.45 8.49 -10.10
CA LEU A 50 5.72 7.37 -10.68
C LEU A 50 5.30 7.77 -12.10
N SER A 51 5.80 7.06 -13.11
CA SER A 51 5.31 7.17 -14.48
C SER A 51 4.08 6.29 -14.67
N GLY A 52 2.94 6.89 -14.98
CA GLY A 52 1.74 6.14 -15.34
C GLY A 52 1.86 5.57 -16.75
N GLY A 53 1.84 4.25 -16.90
CA GLY A 53 1.62 3.64 -18.20
C GLY A 53 0.24 4.06 -18.74
N GLY A 54 0.20 5.03 -19.65
CA GLY A 54 -1.06 5.45 -20.29
C GLY A 54 -1.46 6.91 -20.12
N VAL A 55 -0.68 7.75 -19.47
CA VAL A 55 -0.91 9.21 -19.52
C VAL A 55 -0.19 9.77 -20.74
N PRO A 56 -0.91 10.26 -21.78
CA PRO A 56 -0.28 10.89 -22.92
C PRO A 56 0.54 12.11 -22.47
N GLY A 57 1.83 12.15 -22.82
CA GLY A 57 2.70 13.29 -22.52
C GLY A 57 3.67 13.10 -21.34
N ILE A 58 3.54 12.04 -20.54
CA ILE A 58 4.53 11.67 -19.52
C ILE A 58 4.97 10.23 -19.77
N LEU A 59 6.04 10.10 -20.59
CA LEU A 59 6.83 8.87 -20.75
C LEU A 59 6.04 7.61 -21.20
N SER A 60 5.22 7.72 -22.25
CA SER A 60 4.75 6.55 -22.99
C SER A 60 5.78 6.20 -24.06
N GLY A 61 6.61 5.17 -23.81
CA GLY A 61 7.33 4.43 -24.85
C GLY A 61 8.30 5.20 -25.77
N SER A 62 8.75 6.40 -25.39
CA SER A 62 9.67 7.21 -26.18
C SER A 62 11.10 7.11 -25.63
N GLU A 63 12.08 7.46 -26.45
CA GLU A 63 13.51 7.55 -26.07
C GLU A 63 13.75 8.30 -24.75
N GLY A 64 12.81 9.16 -24.33
CA GLY A 64 12.85 9.89 -23.06
C GLY A 64 12.69 9.03 -21.79
N ALA A 65 12.03 7.86 -21.85
CA ALA A 65 11.85 7.01 -20.67
C ALA A 65 13.16 6.34 -20.25
N ASP A 66 13.86 5.75 -21.21
CA ASP A 66 15.15 5.08 -20.99
C ASP A 66 16.17 6.07 -20.39
N GLU A 67 16.23 7.29 -20.91
CA GLU A 67 17.16 8.33 -20.43
C GLU A 67 16.79 8.82 -19.02
N THR A 68 15.50 8.97 -18.73
CA THR A 68 15.02 9.36 -17.38
C THR A 68 15.42 8.31 -16.34
N ILE A 69 15.34 7.02 -16.69
CA ILE A 69 15.78 5.92 -15.84
C ILE A 69 17.30 5.94 -15.66
N ARG A 70 18.09 6.13 -16.72
CA ARG A 70 19.55 6.23 -16.63
C ARG A 70 20.01 7.33 -15.69
N ARG A 71 19.30 8.45 -15.67
CA ARG A 71 19.56 9.57 -14.77
C ARG A 71 19.11 9.32 -13.32
N GLY A 72 18.43 8.23 -13.03
CA GLY A 72 17.87 7.96 -11.70
C GLY A 72 16.68 8.86 -11.34
N TRP A 73 15.96 9.38 -12.33
CA TRP A 73 14.84 10.31 -12.15
C TRP A 73 13.47 9.63 -12.13
N LEU A 74 13.45 8.32 -12.04
CA LEU A 74 12.23 7.51 -11.95
C LEU A 74 12.38 6.45 -10.85
N GLY A 75 11.42 6.38 -9.94
CA GLY A 75 11.37 5.37 -8.89
C GLY A 75 10.40 4.23 -9.18
N ALA A 76 9.33 4.53 -9.94
CA ALA A 76 8.31 3.53 -10.25
C ALA A 76 7.65 3.79 -11.60
N THR A 77 7.14 2.73 -12.22
CA THR A 77 6.33 2.83 -13.44
C THR A 77 5.16 1.84 -13.41
N GLY A 78 4.08 2.19 -14.09
CA GLY A 78 2.95 1.29 -14.31
C GLY A 78 3.09 0.49 -15.59
N GLY A 79 2.35 -0.62 -15.69
CA GLY A 79 2.28 -1.45 -16.88
C GLY A 79 1.94 -2.90 -16.56
N SER A 80 1.90 -3.74 -17.59
CA SER A 80 1.57 -5.17 -17.45
C SER A 80 2.38 -6.08 -18.39
N GLU A 81 3.41 -5.56 -19.06
CA GLU A 81 4.18 -6.33 -20.01
C GLU A 81 5.56 -6.72 -19.44
N LEU A 82 5.76 -7.99 -19.18
CA LEU A 82 6.94 -8.55 -18.55
C LEU A 82 8.25 -8.18 -19.29
N GLU A 83 8.26 -8.26 -20.62
CA GLU A 83 9.47 -7.95 -21.40
C GLU A 83 9.84 -6.46 -21.31
N THR A 84 8.85 -5.58 -21.28
CA THR A 84 9.06 -4.16 -21.02
C THR A 84 9.64 -3.94 -19.62
N PHE A 85 9.09 -4.58 -18.59
CA PHE A 85 9.60 -4.48 -17.24
C PHE A 85 11.06 -4.96 -17.12
N ARG A 86 11.40 -6.09 -17.75
CA ARG A 86 12.77 -6.60 -17.79
C ARG A 86 13.73 -5.58 -18.39
N LYS A 87 13.41 -5.03 -19.57
CA LYS A 87 14.22 -4.01 -20.23
C LYS A 87 14.43 -2.79 -19.31
N LEU A 88 13.35 -2.23 -18.75
CA LEU A 88 13.43 -1.03 -17.92
C LEU A 88 14.22 -1.29 -16.62
N GLN A 89 14.04 -2.46 -16.01
CA GLN A 89 14.81 -2.87 -14.83
C GLN A 89 16.29 -3.03 -15.13
N GLU A 90 16.60 -3.59 -16.28
CA GLU A 90 17.99 -3.75 -16.74
C GLU A 90 18.69 -2.39 -16.89
N ILE A 91 18.01 -1.42 -17.50
CA ILE A 91 18.51 -0.03 -17.60
C ILE A 91 18.70 0.56 -16.19
N ALA A 92 17.72 0.43 -15.31
CA ALA A 92 17.79 0.98 -13.97
C ALA A 92 18.97 0.43 -13.16
N VAL A 93 19.18 -0.89 -13.21
CA VAL A 93 20.20 -1.56 -12.39
C VAL A 93 21.59 -1.49 -13.00
N LYS A 94 21.72 -1.59 -14.34
CA LYS A 94 23.01 -1.69 -15.00
C LYS A 94 23.53 -0.37 -15.58
N GLU A 95 22.65 0.55 -15.95
CA GLU A 95 23.02 1.77 -16.67
C GLU A 95 22.86 3.05 -15.84
N SER A 96 22.09 3.02 -14.73
CA SER A 96 22.01 4.17 -13.83
C SER A 96 23.17 4.21 -12.85
N ARG A 97 23.52 5.42 -12.39
CA ARG A 97 24.69 5.64 -11.51
C ARG A 97 24.63 4.89 -10.18
N LEU A 98 23.43 4.74 -9.61
CA LEU A 98 23.24 4.12 -8.29
C LEU A 98 22.69 2.70 -8.35
N GLY A 99 22.23 2.25 -9.50
CA GLY A 99 21.70 0.90 -9.70
C GLY A 99 20.44 0.61 -8.87
N ILE A 100 19.63 1.64 -8.58
CA ILE A 100 18.41 1.48 -7.77
C ILE A 100 17.32 0.85 -8.65
N PRO A 101 16.75 -0.32 -8.25
CA PRO A 101 15.69 -0.96 -9.01
C PRO A 101 14.40 -0.13 -9.04
N LEU A 102 13.64 -0.23 -10.14
CA LEU A 102 12.31 0.35 -10.27
C LEU A 102 11.26 -0.52 -9.57
N LEU A 103 10.21 0.13 -9.06
CA LEU A 103 8.96 -0.53 -8.70
C LEU A 103 8.03 -0.57 -9.92
N PHE A 104 7.42 -1.75 -10.17
CA PHE A 104 6.43 -1.94 -11.24
C PHE A 104 5.05 -2.06 -10.62
N GLY A 105 4.22 -1.03 -10.82
CA GLY A 105 2.92 -0.89 -10.18
C GLY A 105 1.75 -1.22 -11.10
N LEU A 106 0.74 -1.91 -10.55
CA LEU A 106 -0.53 -2.15 -11.22
C LEU A 106 -1.66 -2.22 -10.19
N ASP A 107 -2.86 -1.82 -10.61
CA ASP A 107 -4.05 -1.97 -9.78
C ASP A 107 -4.63 -3.38 -9.95
N VAL A 108 -4.45 -4.24 -8.93
CA VAL A 108 -4.99 -5.61 -8.90
C VAL A 108 -6.04 -5.76 -7.79
N ILE A 109 -6.82 -4.72 -7.58
CA ILE A 109 -7.72 -4.53 -6.44
C ILE A 109 -8.77 -5.64 -6.25
N HIS A 110 -9.13 -6.35 -7.33
CA HIS A 110 -10.03 -7.51 -7.27
C HIS A 110 -9.58 -8.65 -8.20
N GLY A 111 -8.26 -8.83 -8.32
CA GLY A 111 -7.64 -9.90 -9.10
C GLY A 111 -6.77 -9.42 -10.23
N TYR A 112 -6.06 -10.34 -10.86
CA TYR A 112 -5.20 -10.10 -12.02
C TYR A 112 -5.69 -10.88 -13.24
N HIS A 113 -5.31 -12.15 -13.40
CA HIS A 113 -5.92 -13.05 -14.39
C HIS A 113 -7.23 -13.64 -13.87
N THR A 114 -7.23 -14.10 -12.62
CA THR A 114 -8.43 -14.52 -11.93
C THR A 114 -9.15 -13.29 -11.39
N ILE A 115 -10.36 -13.05 -11.87
CA ILE A 115 -11.20 -11.93 -11.44
C ILE A 115 -12.06 -12.36 -10.26
N PHE A 116 -11.88 -11.68 -9.14
CA PHE A 116 -12.67 -11.84 -7.93
C PHE A 116 -13.80 -10.79 -7.88
N PRO A 117 -14.81 -10.97 -7.00
CA PRO A 117 -15.78 -9.93 -6.75
C PRO A 117 -15.12 -8.62 -6.32
N ILE A 118 -15.76 -7.50 -6.63
CA ILE A 118 -15.26 -6.17 -6.19
C ILE A 118 -15.12 -6.10 -4.66
N PRO A 119 -14.23 -5.25 -4.11
CA PRO A 119 -13.97 -5.20 -2.67
C PRO A 119 -15.22 -5.01 -1.81
N LEU A 120 -16.18 -4.19 -2.25
CA LEU A 120 -17.45 -4.03 -1.55
C LEU A 120 -18.25 -5.34 -1.47
N ALA A 121 -18.28 -6.14 -2.54
CA ALA A 121 -18.94 -7.43 -2.54
C ALA A 121 -18.17 -8.47 -1.70
N LEU A 122 -16.83 -8.47 -1.75
CA LEU A 122 -16.01 -9.32 -0.87
C LEU A 122 -16.25 -8.98 0.61
N SER A 123 -16.45 -7.71 0.95
CA SER A 123 -16.73 -7.29 2.34
C SER A 123 -18.03 -7.91 2.87
N CYS A 124 -19.01 -8.16 2.00
CA CYS A 124 -20.28 -8.80 2.37
C CYS A 124 -20.15 -10.29 2.73
N SER A 125 -19.02 -10.92 2.44
CA SER A 125 -18.75 -12.31 2.83
C SER A 125 -18.53 -12.48 4.34
N TRP A 126 -18.10 -11.43 5.03
CA TRP A 126 -17.68 -11.47 6.45
C TRP A 126 -16.57 -12.50 6.73
N ASP A 127 -15.84 -12.92 5.71
CA ASP A 127 -14.78 -13.94 5.78
C ASP A 127 -13.41 -13.33 5.41
N THR A 128 -12.64 -12.98 6.42
CA THR A 128 -11.28 -12.42 6.22
C THR A 128 -10.31 -13.44 5.63
N THR A 129 -10.54 -14.74 5.84
CA THR A 129 -9.67 -15.78 5.28
C THR A 129 -9.86 -15.87 3.77
N LEU A 130 -11.11 -15.83 3.31
CA LEU A 130 -11.42 -15.81 1.87
C LEU A 130 -10.84 -14.55 1.20
N ILE A 131 -10.96 -13.39 1.86
CA ILE A 131 -10.42 -12.12 1.35
C ILE A 131 -8.89 -12.17 1.27
N GLU A 132 -8.21 -12.70 2.28
CA GLU A 132 -6.76 -12.89 2.27
C GLU A 132 -6.31 -13.84 1.15
N GLN A 133 -7.03 -14.94 0.94
CA GLN A 133 -6.75 -15.88 -0.14
C GLN A 133 -6.92 -15.26 -1.52
N SER A 134 -7.96 -14.46 -1.75
CA SER A 134 -8.16 -13.76 -3.03
C SER A 134 -7.02 -12.81 -3.34
N ALA A 135 -6.56 -12.02 -2.34
CA ALA A 135 -5.41 -11.16 -2.46
C ALA A 135 -4.10 -11.94 -2.69
N ARG A 136 -3.96 -13.13 -2.05
CA ARG A 136 -2.81 -14.01 -2.26
C ARG A 136 -2.72 -14.53 -3.69
N ILE A 137 -3.84 -14.97 -4.26
CA ILE A 137 -3.91 -15.44 -5.65
C ILE A 137 -3.57 -14.30 -6.61
N ALA A 138 -4.18 -13.13 -6.41
CA ALA A 138 -3.88 -11.95 -7.22
C ALA A 138 -2.38 -11.58 -7.18
N ALA A 139 -1.74 -11.68 -6.02
CA ALA A 139 -0.31 -11.41 -5.87
C ALA A 139 0.57 -12.43 -6.61
N ILE A 140 0.24 -13.72 -6.54
CA ILE A 140 0.97 -14.79 -7.24
C ILE A 140 0.88 -14.57 -8.76
N GLU A 141 -0.30 -14.27 -9.27
CA GLU A 141 -0.50 -14.03 -10.69
C GLU A 141 0.21 -12.74 -11.17
N ALA A 142 0.07 -11.65 -10.43
CA ALA A 142 0.68 -10.37 -10.77
C ALA A 142 2.21 -10.41 -10.72
N SER A 143 2.78 -11.04 -9.68
CA SER A 143 4.24 -11.16 -9.54
C SER A 143 4.86 -12.01 -10.66
N SER A 144 4.16 -13.06 -11.12
CA SER A 144 4.61 -13.87 -12.26
C SER A 144 4.73 -13.08 -13.57
N ASN A 145 4.06 -11.93 -13.65
CA ASN A 145 4.12 -11.00 -14.76
C ASN A 145 4.99 -9.75 -14.48
N GLY A 146 5.80 -9.81 -13.41
CA GLY A 146 6.77 -8.77 -13.09
C GLY A 146 6.21 -7.58 -12.31
N VAL A 147 4.94 -7.61 -11.89
CA VAL A 147 4.38 -6.59 -11.00
C VAL A 147 4.97 -6.78 -9.61
N THR A 148 5.54 -5.72 -9.05
CA THR A 148 6.15 -5.73 -7.71
C THR A 148 5.39 -4.91 -6.68
N TRP A 149 4.40 -4.13 -7.14
CA TRP A 149 3.64 -3.21 -6.32
C TRP A 149 2.19 -3.11 -6.80
N THR A 150 1.22 -3.29 -5.89
CA THR A 150 -0.19 -3.06 -6.21
C THR A 150 -0.71 -1.77 -5.57
N TYR A 151 -1.63 -1.08 -6.27
CA TYR A 151 -2.34 0.09 -5.74
C TYR A 151 -3.58 -0.31 -4.91
N SER A 152 -3.41 -1.28 -4.03
CA SER A 152 -4.44 -1.92 -3.19
C SER A 152 -3.85 -2.30 -1.83
N PRO A 153 -4.67 -2.33 -0.76
CA PRO A 153 -6.12 -2.12 -0.70
C PRO A 153 -6.53 -0.65 -0.64
N MET A 154 -7.75 -0.35 -1.11
CA MET A 154 -8.41 0.91 -0.83
C MET A 154 -9.07 0.83 0.55
N VAL A 155 -8.62 1.68 1.47
CA VAL A 155 -9.04 1.67 2.88
C VAL A 155 -9.88 2.89 3.25
N ASP A 156 -10.34 3.63 2.26
CA ASP A 156 -11.21 4.77 2.44
C ASP A 156 -12.57 4.34 2.97
N ILE A 157 -13.00 4.93 4.08
CA ILE A 157 -14.34 4.73 4.64
C ILE A 157 -15.34 5.53 3.80
N ALA A 158 -16.30 4.84 3.19
CA ALA A 158 -17.31 5.41 2.32
C ALA A 158 -18.68 5.42 3.00
N ARG A 159 -19.20 6.60 3.37
CA ARG A 159 -20.50 6.73 4.02
C ARG A 159 -21.60 7.24 3.09
N ASP A 160 -21.23 8.00 2.08
CA ASP A 160 -22.17 8.50 1.10
C ASP A 160 -22.24 7.58 -0.11
N ALA A 161 -23.37 6.91 -0.30
CA ALA A 161 -23.57 5.96 -1.37
C ALA A 161 -23.53 6.60 -2.78
N ARG A 162 -23.55 7.93 -2.89
CA ARG A 162 -23.41 8.64 -4.15
C ARG A 162 -21.96 8.75 -4.62
N TRP A 163 -20.99 8.52 -3.73
CA TRP A 163 -19.59 8.55 -4.11
C TRP A 163 -19.27 7.41 -5.08
N GLY A 164 -18.75 7.75 -6.26
CA GLY A 164 -18.56 6.82 -7.38
C GLY A 164 -17.54 5.70 -7.13
N ARG A 165 -16.70 5.81 -6.07
CA ARG A 165 -15.66 4.83 -5.75
C ARG A 165 -15.98 3.92 -4.57
N ILE A 166 -17.20 3.88 -4.10
CA ILE A 166 -17.60 3.00 -3.00
C ILE A 166 -17.34 1.51 -3.31
N ALA A 167 -17.41 1.13 -4.59
CA ALA A 167 -17.19 -0.23 -5.06
C ALA A 167 -15.77 -0.76 -4.79
N GLU A 168 -14.78 0.13 -4.69
CA GLU A 168 -13.38 -0.21 -4.48
C GLU A 168 -13.02 -0.42 -2.99
N GLY A 169 -13.87 0.02 -2.07
CA GLY A 169 -13.65 -0.04 -0.63
C GLY A 169 -14.46 -1.12 0.08
N SER A 170 -14.33 -1.18 1.40
CA SER A 170 -14.97 -2.18 2.26
C SER A 170 -16.29 -1.72 2.88
N GLY A 171 -16.77 -0.50 2.52
CA GLY A 171 -17.98 0.09 3.07
C GLY A 171 -17.71 1.15 4.14
N GLU A 172 -18.64 1.30 5.09
CA GLU A 172 -18.65 2.43 6.03
C GLU A 172 -18.13 2.13 7.44
N ASP A 173 -17.93 0.85 7.79
CA ASP A 173 -17.52 0.44 9.13
C ASP A 173 -16.00 0.44 9.29
N PRO A 174 -15.43 1.28 10.21
CA PRO A 174 -13.98 1.38 10.38
C PRO A 174 -13.32 0.13 10.92
N TRP A 175 -14.01 -0.62 11.78
CA TRP A 175 -13.48 -1.85 12.37
C TRP A 175 -13.41 -2.96 11.33
N TRP A 176 -14.51 -3.17 10.59
CA TRP A 176 -14.57 -4.17 9.54
C TRP A 176 -13.63 -3.83 8.39
N GLY A 177 -13.62 -2.57 7.95
CA GLY A 177 -12.65 -2.08 6.97
C GLY A 177 -11.20 -2.32 7.38
N GLY A 178 -10.89 -2.17 8.69
CA GLY A 178 -9.58 -2.51 9.24
C GLY A 178 -9.24 -4.00 9.16
N LYS A 179 -10.21 -4.89 9.42
CA LYS A 179 -10.02 -6.35 9.29
C LYS A 179 -9.74 -6.75 7.85
N ILE A 180 -10.49 -6.20 6.91
CA ILE A 180 -10.32 -6.44 5.47
C ILE A 180 -8.97 -5.90 5.00
N ALA A 181 -8.63 -4.66 5.35
CA ALA A 181 -7.35 -4.06 5.00
C ALA A 181 -6.16 -4.92 5.45
N ALA A 182 -6.21 -5.39 6.70
CA ALA A 182 -5.19 -6.28 7.26
C ALA A 182 -5.10 -7.62 6.50
N ALA A 183 -6.24 -8.22 6.14
CA ALA A 183 -6.30 -9.47 5.40
C ALA A 183 -5.72 -9.31 3.97
N MET A 184 -6.11 -8.25 3.27
CA MET A 184 -5.60 -7.97 1.91
C MET A 184 -4.09 -7.72 1.90
N VAL A 185 -3.58 -6.94 2.87
CA VAL A 185 -2.14 -6.69 3.00
C VAL A 185 -1.37 -7.99 3.24
N ARG A 186 -1.84 -8.86 4.16
CA ARG A 186 -1.21 -10.17 4.36
C ARG A 186 -1.28 -11.04 3.11
N GLY A 187 -2.39 -11.01 2.41
CA GLY A 187 -2.54 -11.74 1.14
C GLY A 187 -1.54 -11.29 0.09
N TYR A 188 -1.40 -10.00 -0.16
CA TYR A 188 -0.45 -9.48 -1.14
C TYR A 188 1.01 -9.68 -0.74
N GLN A 189 1.38 -9.37 0.50
CA GLN A 189 2.77 -9.36 0.96
C GLN A 189 3.25 -10.70 1.50
N GLY A 190 2.32 -11.61 1.84
CA GLY A 190 2.68 -12.88 2.47
C GLY A 190 3.39 -12.68 3.81
N ASP A 191 4.20 -13.66 4.17
CA ASP A 191 5.04 -13.68 5.38
C ASP A 191 6.47 -13.13 5.13
N ASP A 192 6.90 -13.07 3.87
CA ASP A 192 8.25 -12.65 3.48
C ASP A 192 8.24 -12.03 2.08
N LEU A 193 8.50 -10.72 2.00
CA LEU A 193 8.57 -9.96 0.74
C LEU A 193 9.78 -10.31 -0.14
N THR A 194 10.73 -11.11 0.34
CA THR A 194 11.83 -11.59 -0.48
C THR A 194 11.43 -12.77 -1.38
N LYS A 195 10.23 -13.32 -1.18
CA LYS A 195 9.69 -14.40 -2.01
C LYS A 195 9.19 -13.85 -3.34
N GLU A 196 9.47 -14.57 -4.42
CA GLU A 196 9.12 -14.18 -5.79
C GLU A 196 7.62 -14.04 -6.05
N ASN A 197 6.80 -14.67 -5.24
CA ASN A 197 5.35 -14.68 -5.37
C ASN A 197 4.64 -13.62 -4.51
N THR A 198 5.32 -12.60 -4.05
CA THR A 198 4.78 -11.52 -3.23
C THR A 198 4.88 -10.18 -3.95
N ILE A 199 3.99 -9.25 -3.61
CA ILE A 199 3.99 -7.87 -4.10
C ILE A 199 3.76 -6.89 -2.95
N LEU A 200 4.31 -5.68 -3.07
CA LEU A 200 4.05 -4.61 -2.10
C LEU A 200 2.61 -4.15 -2.18
N SER A 201 1.99 -3.94 -1.03
CA SER A 201 0.68 -3.29 -0.92
C SER A 201 0.81 -1.77 -0.92
N CYS A 202 -0.26 -1.08 -1.30
CA CYS A 202 -0.39 0.37 -1.18
C CYS A 202 -1.69 0.74 -0.49
N LEU A 203 -1.61 1.35 0.68
CA LEU A 203 -2.81 1.85 1.35
C LEU A 203 -3.24 3.17 0.71
N LYS A 204 -4.44 3.21 0.15
CA LYS A 204 -4.94 4.39 -0.56
C LYS A 204 -6.35 4.73 -0.10
N HIS A 205 -6.70 6.01 -0.11
CA HIS A 205 -5.88 7.18 -0.44
C HIS A 205 -5.65 8.00 0.83
N PHE A 206 -4.45 8.18 1.26
CA PHE A 206 -4.17 8.88 2.51
C PHE A 206 -4.36 10.40 2.33
N ALA A 207 -5.38 11.03 2.99
CA ALA A 207 -6.45 10.37 3.74
C ALA A 207 -7.77 11.08 3.52
N LEU A 208 -8.88 10.46 3.96
CA LEU A 208 -10.23 11.04 3.98
C LEU A 208 -10.92 11.15 2.61
N TYR A 209 -10.44 10.50 1.59
CA TYR A 209 -10.96 10.61 0.24
C TYR A 209 -12.43 10.16 0.11
N GLY A 210 -12.84 9.13 0.89
CA GLY A 210 -14.21 8.66 0.96
C GLY A 210 -15.18 9.57 1.73
N ALA A 211 -14.67 10.67 2.31
CA ALA A 211 -15.47 11.62 3.10
C ALA A 211 -15.81 12.89 2.34
N SER A 212 -15.70 12.91 1.02
CA SER A 212 -15.98 14.06 0.19
C SER A 212 -17.42 14.58 0.38
N GLU A 213 -17.56 15.91 0.50
CA GLU A 213 -18.85 16.53 0.72
C GLU A 213 -19.86 16.21 -0.38
N ALA A 214 -21.07 15.86 0.06
CA ALA A 214 -22.20 15.46 -0.81
C ALA A 214 -21.90 14.22 -1.68
N GLY A 215 -20.90 13.39 -1.34
CA GLY A 215 -20.49 12.25 -2.13
C GLY A 215 -19.91 12.61 -3.50
N ARG A 216 -19.53 13.85 -3.70
CA ARG A 216 -18.95 14.30 -4.98
C ARG A 216 -17.47 13.98 -4.99
N ASP A 217 -17.06 13.20 -5.96
CA ASP A 217 -15.68 12.83 -6.13
C ASP A 217 -14.78 14.07 -6.26
N TYR A 218 -13.61 14.05 -5.60
CA TYR A 218 -12.66 15.16 -5.51
C TYR A 218 -13.19 16.45 -4.83
N ASN A 219 -14.34 16.40 -4.15
CA ASN A 219 -14.82 17.56 -3.42
C ASN A 219 -14.06 17.75 -2.09
N THR A 220 -14.31 18.86 -1.42
CA THR A 220 -13.70 19.19 -0.12
C THR A 220 -14.10 18.20 0.96
N VAL A 221 -13.27 18.12 1.99
CA VAL A 221 -13.54 17.37 3.22
C VAL A 221 -13.43 18.33 4.38
N ASP A 222 -14.43 18.34 5.24
CA ASP A 222 -14.41 19.06 6.51
C ASP A 222 -14.86 18.14 7.64
N MET A 223 -13.96 17.90 8.63
CA MET A 223 -14.30 17.12 9.81
C MET A 223 -13.36 17.41 10.98
N SER A 224 -13.83 17.10 12.20
CA SER A 224 -13.02 17.21 13.40
C SER A 224 -11.90 16.17 13.43
N ARG A 225 -10.80 16.48 14.11
CA ARG A 225 -9.70 15.53 14.34
C ARG A 225 -10.18 14.27 15.07
N ILE A 226 -11.09 14.38 16.02
CA ILE A 226 -11.66 13.24 16.74
C ILE A 226 -12.32 12.27 15.76
N LYS A 227 -13.10 12.77 14.81
CA LYS A 227 -13.74 11.94 13.78
C LYS A 227 -12.70 11.28 12.87
N MET A 228 -11.63 11.99 12.48
CA MET A 228 -10.55 11.42 11.70
C MET A 228 -9.92 10.20 12.38
N PHE A 229 -9.56 10.35 13.67
CA PHE A 229 -8.90 9.30 14.44
C PHE A 229 -9.81 8.12 14.78
N ASN A 230 -11.10 8.37 15.00
CA ASN A 230 -12.03 7.30 15.39
C ASN A 230 -12.63 6.55 14.20
N GLU A 231 -12.74 7.19 13.04
CA GLU A 231 -13.50 6.63 11.94
C GLU A 231 -12.66 6.37 10.66
N TYR A 232 -11.74 7.28 10.33
CA TYR A 232 -11.04 7.21 9.03
C TYR A 232 -9.62 6.63 9.11
N PHE A 233 -8.93 6.77 10.23
CA PHE A 233 -7.58 6.22 10.39
C PHE A 233 -7.49 4.76 10.89
N PRO A 234 -8.49 4.18 11.56
CA PRO A 234 -8.37 2.81 12.05
C PRO A 234 -8.03 1.77 10.98
N PRO A 235 -8.58 1.81 9.73
CA PRO A 235 -8.19 0.87 8.70
C PRO A 235 -6.72 0.98 8.28
N TYR A 236 -6.17 2.19 8.22
CA TYR A 236 -4.73 2.39 7.95
C TYR A 236 -3.88 1.78 9.05
N LYS A 237 -4.24 2.06 10.32
CA LYS A 237 -3.53 1.50 11.46
C LYS A 237 -3.56 -0.04 11.45
N ALA A 238 -4.72 -0.64 11.24
CA ALA A 238 -4.88 -2.09 11.20
C ALA A 238 -4.05 -2.74 10.08
N ALA A 239 -3.99 -2.12 8.91
CA ALA A 239 -3.17 -2.58 7.81
C ALA A 239 -1.67 -2.48 8.11
N VAL A 240 -1.23 -1.36 8.70
CA VAL A 240 0.17 -1.16 9.13
C VAL A 240 0.60 -2.20 10.16
N GLU A 241 -0.27 -2.53 11.10
CA GLU A 241 0.00 -3.50 12.17
C GLU A 241 -0.08 -4.96 11.69
N ALA A 242 -0.65 -5.21 10.50
CA ALA A 242 -0.88 -6.56 9.99
C ALA A 242 0.40 -7.31 9.59
N VAL A 243 1.44 -6.60 9.21
CA VAL A 243 2.69 -7.17 8.72
C VAL A 243 3.91 -6.56 9.41
N PRO A 244 4.95 -7.37 9.71
CA PRO A 244 6.12 -6.90 10.47
C PRO A 244 7.02 -5.94 9.69
N ARG A 245 6.99 -5.98 8.37
CA ARG A 245 7.75 -5.10 7.49
C ARG A 245 6.80 -4.43 6.53
N LEU A 246 6.68 -3.14 6.70
CA LEU A 246 5.80 -2.36 5.88
C LEU A 246 6.63 -1.41 5.02
N CYS A 247 6.80 -1.77 3.76
CA CYS A 247 6.95 -0.76 2.73
C CYS A 247 5.52 -0.47 2.25
N LEU A 248 4.90 0.55 2.78
CA LEU A 248 3.60 1.02 2.30
C LEU A 248 3.83 2.37 1.66
N PRO A 249 3.97 2.44 0.34
CA PRO A 249 3.78 3.70 -0.32
C PRO A 249 2.33 4.13 -0.09
N LEU A 250 2.19 5.30 0.50
CA LEU A 250 0.91 5.96 0.63
C LEU A 250 0.72 6.76 -0.66
N ILE A 251 -0.25 6.40 -1.49
CA ILE A 251 -0.62 7.28 -2.60
C ILE A 251 -1.31 8.48 -1.99
N TRP A 252 -0.62 9.61 -2.02
CA TRP A 252 -1.15 10.88 -1.58
C TRP A 252 -1.85 11.58 -2.75
N TRP A 253 -3.07 12.07 -2.49
CA TRP A 253 -3.85 12.81 -3.47
C TRP A 253 -3.51 14.30 -3.46
N ARG A 254 -2.95 14.81 -4.54
CA ARG A 254 -2.43 16.19 -4.66
C ARG A 254 -3.47 17.31 -4.64
N ARG A 255 -4.79 17.03 -4.64
CA ARG A 255 -5.84 18.05 -4.80
C ARG A 255 -6.70 18.32 -3.57
N PHE A 256 -6.44 17.70 -2.42
CA PHE A 256 -7.23 17.95 -1.23
C PHE A 256 -6.82 19.25 -0.52
N ARG A 257 -7.73 20.23 -0.46
CA ARG A 257 -7.68 21.26 0.58
C ARG A 257 -8.35 20.70 1.83
N LEU A 258 -7.54 20.17 2.74
CA LEU A 258 -8.01 19.74 4.06
C LEU A 258 -8.36 21.02 4.85
N ARG A 259 -9.64 21.31 5.05
CA ARG A 259 -10.06 22.22 6.11
C ARG A 259 -10.21 21.42 7.40
N VAL A 260 -9.18 21.46 8.23
CA VAL A 260 -9.29 20.93 9.60
C VAL A 260 -9.77 22.09 10.47
N THR A 261 -11.05 22.09 10.83
CA THR A 261 -11.54 22.97 11.89
C THR A 261 -10.98 22.47 13.23
N VAL A 262 -10.04 23.21 13.76
CA VAL A 262 -9.60 23.04 15.14
C VAL A 262 -10.69 23.67 16.02
N GLY A 263 -11.69 22.87 16.39
CA GLY A 263 -12.61 23.25 17.45
C GLY A 263 -11.84 23.33 18.76
N CYS A 264 -11.87 24.48 19.40
CA CYS A 264 -11.43 24.71 20.78
C CYS A 264 -12.27 23.88 21.75
#